data_8aae8bfef088a87729b05f20ad41fc45
#
_entry.id   8aae8bfef088a87729b05f20ad41fc45
#
_cell.length_a   1.000
_cell.length_b   1.000
_cell.length_c   1.000
_cell.angle_alpha   90.00
_cell.angle_beta   90.00
_cell.angle_gamma   90.00
#
_symmetry.space_group_name_H-M   'P 1'
#
loop_
_entity.id
_entity.type
_entity.pdbx_description
1 polymer ?
#
loop_
_entity_poly.entity_id
_entity_poly.type
_entity_poly.pdbx_seq_one_letter_code
_entity_poly.pdbx_strand_id
1 'polypeptide(L)'
;MKKILLSTALVAIAATASATASAQDRRPEYGPAVNAAAAKKIAAGIIAECQKNSWNVAVAVVDTHGYLVYFERMDQTQTASMDIAVGKAKAAATYRRPTRAFTDAINKGSPATATLPGVFASPGGMPIMVDGKVTGGVGVSGVTGDQDEQCAKAGLGS
;
A
#
# COMPACT_ATOMS: atom_id res chain seq x y z
N MET A 1 65.67 -27.59 44.58
CA MET A 1 65.38 -26.54 43.62
C MET A 1 64.02 -26.94 42.89
N LYS A 2 62.89 -26.36 43.32
CA LYS A 2 61.61 -26.66 42.75
C LYS A 2 61.29 -25.55 41.73
N LYS A 3 61.11 -25.92 40.43
CA LYS A 3 60.65 -25.03 39.36
C LYS A 3 59.14 -24.95 39.38
N ILE A 4 58.61 -23.76 39.63
CA ILE A 4 57.17 -23.47 39.53
C ILE A 4 56.89 -23.04 38.07
N LEU A 5 56.13 -23.84 37.35
CA LEU A 5 55.63 -23.49 36.03
C LEU A 5 54.32 -22.69 36.19
N LEU A 6 54.34 -21.41 35.83
CA LEU A 6 53.17 -20.56 35.77
C LEU A 6 52.48 -20.78 34.41
N SER A 7 51.31 -21.37 34.45
CA SER A 7 50.47 -21.58 33.24
C SER A 7 49.53 -20.38 33.12
N THR A 8 49.80 -19.50 32.16
CA THR A 8 48.92 -18.38 31.82
C THR A 8 47.81 -18.88 30.87
N ALA A 9 46.60 -19.02 31.40
CA ALA A 9 45.42 -19.29 30.58
C ALA A 9 44.94 -18.01 29.92
N LEU A 10 45.02 -17.97 28.58
CA LEU A 10 44.51 -16.88 27.76
C LEU A 10 42.99 -17.11 27.54
N VAL A 11 42.14 -16.34 28.22
CA VAL A 11 40.68 -16.36 27.99
C VAL A 11 40.39 -15.50 26.80
N ALA A 12 40.08 -16.11 25.66
CA ALA A 12 39.59 -15.42 24.48
C ALA A 12 38.10 -15.09 24.68
N ILE A 13 37.76 -13.84 24.92
CA ILE A 13 36.40 -13.33 24.93
C ILE A 13 35.98 -13.15 23.48
N ALA A 14 35.21 -14.10 22.95
CA ALA A 14 34.56 -13.94 21.66
C ALA A 14 33.36 -12.97 21.83
N ALA A 15 33.54 -11.73 21.41
CA ALA A 15 32.45 -10.76 21.32
C ALA A 15 31.56 -11.15 20.16
N THR A 16 30.44 -11.82 20.44
CA THR A 16 29.34 -12.03 19.47
C THR A 16 28.65 -10.69 19.26
N ALA A 17 29.02 -9.97 18.22
CA ALA A 17 28.26 -8.82 17.73
C ALA A 17 26.94 -9.33 17.17
N SER A 18 25.90 -9.32 18.00
CA SER A 18 24.50 -9.49 17.51
C SER A 18 24.17 -8.27 16.67
N ALA A 19 24.35 -8.40 15.36
CA ALA A 19 23.79 -7.46 14.41
C ALA A 19 22.26 -7.56 14.49
N THR A 20 21.64 -6.73 15.30
CA THR A 20 20.20 -6.44 15.18
C THR A 20 20.04 -5.73 13.85
N ALA A 21 19.87 -6.50 12.77
CA ALA A 21 19.39 -5.97 11.52
C ALA A 21 18.03 -5.36 11.83
N SER A 22 17.95 -4.04 11.90
CA SER A 22 16.73 -3.28 11.89
C SER A 22 15.88 -3.83 10.74
N ALA A 23 14.73 -4.40 11.06
CA ALA A 23 13.79 -4.85 10.04
C ALA A 23 13.31 -3.59 9.31
N GLN A 24 14.07 -3.18 8.32
CA GLN A 24 13.69 -2.13 7.41
C GLN A 24 12.36 -2.57 6.80
N ASP A 25 11.30 -1.76 6.96
CA ASP A 25 9.98 -1.97 6.37
C ASP A 25 10.17 -2.19 4.86
N ARG A 26 10.34 -3.47 4.46
CA ARG A 26 10.62 -3.85 3.07
C ARG A 26 9.31 -3.74 2.30
N ARG A 27 9.18 -2.63 1.61
CA ARG A 27 8.08 -2.47 0.68
C ARG A 27 8.18 -3.50 -0.43
N PRO A 28 7.04 -4.06 -0.89
CA PRO A 28 7.03 -4.97 -2.02
C PRO A 28 7.74 -4.37 -3.22
N GLU A 29 8.47 -5.17 -3.99
CA GLU A 29 9.07 -4.74 -5.25
C GLU A 29 8.00 -4.44 -6.30
N TYR A 30 8.36 -3.69 -7.35
CA TYR A 30 7.51 -3.55 -8.52
C TYR A 30 7.62 -4.78 -9.42
N GLY A 31 6.46 -5.21 -9.93
CA GLY A 31 6.33 -6.20 -10.99
C GLY A 31 5.95 -5.56 -12.34
N PRO A 32 5.63 -6.38 -13.35
CA PRO A 32 5.05 -5.90 -14.60
C PRO A 32 3.77 -5.12 -14.35
N ALA A 33 3.57 -4.02 -15.09
CA ALA A 33 2.40 -3.18 -14.92
C ALA A 33 1.10 -3.94 -15.24
N VAL A 34 0.03 -3.66 -14.47
CA VAL A 34 -1.31 -4.17 -14.73
C VAL A 34 -1.76 -3.76 -16.14
N ASN A 35 -2.30 -4.71 -16.90
CA ASN A 35 -2.87 -4.43 -18.22
C ASN A 35 -4.35 -4.03 -18.14
N ALA A 36 -4.88 -3.49 -19.25
CA ALA A 36 -6.25 -2.98 -19.31
C ALA A 36 -7.32 -4.06 -19.01
N ALA A 37 -7.10 -5.31 -19.44
CA ALA A 37 -8.05 -6.40 -19.19
C ALA A 37 -8.13 -6.74 -17.70
N ALA A 38 -6.99 -6.86 -17.02
CA ALA A 38 -6.93 -7.09 -15.58
C ALA A 38 -7.49 -5.89 -14.81
N ALA A 39 -7.15 -4.66 -15.20
CA ALA A 39 -7.66 -3.44 -14.61
C ALA A 39 -9.20 -3.38 -14.65
N LYS A 40 -9.80 -3.68 -15.83
CA LYS A 40 -11.25 -3.74 -16.00
C LYS A 40 -11.90 -4.81 -15.12
N LYS A 41 -11.28 -6.00 -15.00
CA LYS A 41 -11.78 -7.06 -14.13
C LYS A 41 -11.78 -6.66 -12.66
N ILE A 42 -10.71 -6.02 -12.19
CA ILE A 42 -10.60 -5.50 -10.82
C ILE A 42 -11.69 -4.45 -10.57
N ALA A 43 -11.83 -3.48 -11.47
CA ALA A 43 -12.84 -2.43 -11.35
C ALA A 43 -14.26 -3.01 -11.31
N ALA A 44 -14.58 -4.00 -12.15
CA ALA A 44 -15.88 -4.68 -12.13
C ALA A 44 -16.17 -5.35 -10.77
N GLY A 45 -15.18 -6.00 -10.16
CA GLY A 45 -15.32 -6.59 -8.82
C GLY A 45 -15.59 -5.53 -7.74
N ILE A 46 -14.91 -4.39 -7.81
CA ILE A 46 -15.12 -3.25 -6.90
C ILE A 46 -16.53 -2.69 -7.05
N ILE A 47 -16.95 -2.42 -8.28
CA ILE A 47 -18.30 -1.91 -8.58
C ILE A 47 -19.38 -2.88 -8.08
N ALA A 48 -19.20 -4.18 -8.32
CA ALA A 48 -20.15 -5.19 -7.85
C ALA A 48 -20.31 -5.19 -6.32
N GLU A 49 -19.23 -5.04 -5.58
CA GLU A 49 -19.29 -4.95 -4.11
C GLU A 49 -19.98 -3.66 -3.65
N CYS A 50 -19.62 -2.53 -4.23
CA CYS A 50 -20.25 -1.26 -3.89
C CYS A 50 -21.76 -1.27 -4.22
N GLN A 51 -22.16 -1.86 -5.35
CA GLN A 51 -23.57 -1.99 -5.74
C GLN A 51 -24.40 -2.81 -4.74
N LYS A 52 -23.84 -3.90 -4.19
CA LYS A 52 -24.52 -4.70 -3.16
C LYS A 52 -24.90 -3.86 -1.93
N ASN A 53 -24.10 -2.84 -1.65
CA ASN A 53 -24.31 -1.96 -0.50
C ASN A 53 -25.03 -0.65 -0.87
N SER A 54 -25.47 -0.49 -2.12
CA SER A 54 -26.09 0.74 -2.65
C SER A 54 -25.16 1.96 -2.54
N TRP A 55 -23.87 1.77 -2.74
CA TRP A 55 -22.85 2.82 -2.72
C TRP A 55 -22.43 3.20 -4.13
N ASN A 56 -22.55 4.48 -4.48
CA ASN A 56 -22.14 5.01 -5.77
C ASN A 56 -20.70 5.55 -5.67
N VAL A 57 -19.81 4.98 -6.47
CA VAL A 57 -18.38 5.27 -6.42
C VAL A 57 -17.77 5.52 -7.80
N ALA A 58 -16.62 6.18 -7.79
CA ALA A 58 -15.67 6.19 -8.90
C ALA A 58 -14.52 5.23 -8.55
N VAL A 59 -14.05 4.49 -9.55
CA VAL A 59 -12.94 3.55 -9.46
C VAL A 59 -11.88 3.93 -10.47
N ALA A 60 -10.64 4.09 -10.01
CA ALA A 60 -9.46 4.31 -10.83
C ALA A 60 -8.47 3.15 -10.66
N VAL A 61 -7.93 2.65 -11.76
CA VAL A 61 -6.81 1.70 -11.77
C VAL A 61 -5.64 2.34 -12.49
N VAL A 62 -4.47 2.37 -11.85
CA VAL A 62 -3.23 2.94 -12.40
C VAL A 62 -2.14 1.87 -12.48
N ASP A 63 -1.16 2.10 -13.34
CA ASP A 63 0.05 1.28 -13.45
C ASP A 63 1.03 1.54 -12.29
N THR A 64 2.21 0.93 -12.33
CA THR A 64 3.26 1.08 -11.32
C THR A 64 3.83 2.50 -11.21
N HIS A 65 3.67 3.32 -12.25
CA HIS A 65 4.12 4.72 -12.30
C HIS A 65 3.00 5.71 -11.93
N GLY A 66 1.78 5.21 -11.71
CA GLY A 66 0.63 6.03 -11.37
C GLY A 66 -0.13 6.58 -12.59
N TYR A 67 0.15 6.09 -13.81
CA TYR A 67 -0.62 6.46 -14.99
C TYR A 67 -1.92 5.65 -15.06
N LEU A 68 -3.00 6.33 -15.47
CA LEU A 68 -4.33 5.75 -15.54
C LEU A 68 -4.39 4.66 -16.62
N VAL A 69 -4.84 3.45 -16.23
CA VAL A 69 -5.08 2.30 -17.12
C VAL A 69 -6.57 2.09 -17.35
N TYR A 70 -7.38 2.26 -16.30
CA TYR A 70 -8.84 2.13 -16.37
C TYR A 70 -9.51 3.07 -15.39
N PHE A 71 -10.68 3.58 -15.78
CA PHE A 71 -11.51 4.41 -14.92
C PHE A 71 -12.99 4.13 -15.18
N GLU A 72 -13.77 4.05 -14.11
CA GLU A 72 -15.22 3.91 -14.19
C GLU A 72 -15.88 4.75 -13.10
N ARG A 73 -16.98 5.44 -13.46
CA ARG A 73 -17.79 6.19 -12.52
C ARG A 73 -19.24 5.68 -12.58
N MET A 74 -19.77 5.30 -11.43
CA MET A 74 -21.19 5.00 -11.31
C MET A 74 -22.03 6.29 -11.39
N ASP A 75 -23.28 6.15 -11.86
CA ASP A 75 -24.22 7.26 -11.83
C ASP A 75 -24.43 7.78 -10.41
N GLN A 76 -24.73 9.07 -10.28
CA GLN A 76 -24.92 9.76 -8.99
C GLN A 76 -23.69 9.83 -8.07
N THR A 77 -22.52 9.38 -8.51
CA THR A 77 -21.28 9.58 -7.76
C THR A 77 -20.95 11.08 -7.68
N GLN A 78 -20.60 11.58 -6.50
CA GLN A 78 -20.20 12.99 -6.31
C GLN A 78 -19.02 13.37 -7.24
N THR A 79 -19.03 14.58 -7.75
CA THR A 79 -18.04 15.03 -8.76
C THR A 79 -16.60 14.93 -8.27
N ALA A 80 -16.33 15.30 -7.02
CA ALA A 80 -14.96 15.25 -6.45
C ALA A 80 -14.36 13.83 -6.43
N SER A 81 -15.19 12.78 -6.39
CA SER A 81 -14.72 11.39 -6.29
C SER A 81 -13.88 10.94 -7.48
N MET A 82 -13.99 11.59 -8.63
CA MET A 82 -13.17 11.25 -9.79
C MET A 82 -11.69 11.53 -9.52
N ASP A 83 -11.34 12.73 -9.07
CA ASP A 83 -9.97 13.10 -8.75
C ASP A 83 -9.46 12.38 -7.50
N ILE A 84 -10.34 12.19 -6.51
CA ILE A 84 -10.02 11.47 -5.27
C ILE A 84 -9.66 10.01 -5.58
N ALA A 85 -10.44 9.30 -6.42
CA ALA A 85 -10.15 7.91 -6.78
C ALA A 85 -8.79 7.80 -7.49
N VAL A 86 -8.50 8.70 -8.44
CA VAL A 86 -7.20 8.74 -9.13
C VAL A 86 -6.07 9.05 -8.16
N GLY A 87 -6.24 10.03 -7.26
CA GLY A 87 -5.24 10.37 -6.24
C GLY A 87 -4.93 9.20 -5.30
N LYS A 88 -5.95 8.50 -4.81
CA LYS A 88 -5.81 7.30 -3.97
C LYS A 88 -5.07 6.18 -4.72
N ALA A 89 -5.44 5.90 -5.99
CA ALA A 89 -4.79 4.89 -6.81
C ALA A 89 -3.30 5.19 -7.00
N LYS A 90 -2.97 6.44 -7.38
CA LYS A 90 -1.57 6.90 -7.56
C LYS A 90 -0.77 6.75 -6.28
N ALA A 91 -1.28 7.23 -5.15
CA ALA A 91 -0.60 7.12 -3.88
C ALA A 91 -0.34 5.65 -3.49
N ALA A 92 -1.34 4.76 -3.68
CA ALA A 92 -1.19 3.35 -3.36
C ALA A 92 -0.13 2.66 -4.24
N ALA A 93 -0.10 2.93 -5.55
CA ALA A 93 0.89 2.36 -6.47
C ALA A 93 2.31 2.86 -6.17
N THR A 94 2.49 4.18 -6.10
CA THR A 94 3.82 4.79 -6.01
C THR A 94 4.46 4.63 -4.64
N TYR A 95 3.68 4.60 -3.57
CA TYR A 95 4.17 4.32 -2.22
C TYR A 95 4.12 2.85 -1.83
N ARG A 96 3.54 1.98 -2.66
CA ARG A 96 3.45 0.51 -2.49
C ARG A 96 2.82 0.12 -1.16
N ARG A 97 1.73 0.81 -0.77
CA ARG A 97 0.98 0.57 0.46
C ARG A 97 -0.45 1.08 0.36
N PRO A 98 -1.38 0.56 1.18
CA PRO A 98 -2.71 1.14 1.31
C PRO A 98 -2.65 2.60 1.75
N THR A 99 -3.54 3.43 1.23
CA THR A 99 -3.60 4.86 1.61
C THR A 99 -4.02 5.07 3.07
N ARG A 100 -4.68 4.10 3.69
CA ARG A 100 -4.95 4.07 5.14
C ARG A 100 -3.68 4.28 5.97
N ALA A 101 -2.55 3.73 5.53
CA ALA A 101 -1.29 3.87 6.26
C ALA A 101 -0.85 5.34 6.44
N PHE A 102 -1.24 6.24 5.54
CA PHE A 102 -0.95 7.68 5.68
C PHE A 102 -1.88 8.32 6.71
N THR A 103 -3.18 7.99 6.68
CA THR A 103 -4.14 8.44 7.68
C THR A 103 -3.71 8.01 9.08
N ASP A 104 -3.32 6.75 9.22
CA ASP A 104 -2.87 6.20 10.51
C ASP A 104 -1.60 6.88 11.01
N ALA A 105 -0.64 7.17 10.13
CA ALA A 105 0.59 7.88 10.49
C ALA A 105 0.30 9.30 11.00
N ILE A 106 -0.59 10.02 10.32
CA ILE A 106 -1.01 11.37 10.74
C ILE A 106 -1.69 11.30 12.11
N ASN A 107 -2.64 10.38 12.30
CA ASN A 107 -3.37 10.21 13.55
C ASN A 107 -2.46 9.78 14.72
N LYS A 108 -1.35 9.10 14.43
CA LYS A 108 -0.31 8.70 15.39
C LYS A 108 0.74 9.79 15.66
N GLY A 109 0.51 11.02 15.21
CA GLY A 109 1.37 12.17 15.50
C GLY A 109 2.48 12.43 14.46
N SER A 110 2.33 11.95 13.22
CA SER A 110 3.25 12.23 12.12
C SER A 110 2.59 13.12 11.04
N PRO A 111 2.22 14.39 11.34
CA PRO A 111 1.50 15.26 10.40
C PRO A 111 2.31 15.58 9.14
N ALA A 112 3.64 15.55 9.21
CA ALA A 112 4.52 15.74 8.06
C ALA A 112 4.27 14.72 6.92
N THR A 113 3.64 13.58 7.23
CA THR A 113 3.21 12.62 6.22
C THR A 113 2.31 13.25 5.16
N ALA A 114 1.48 14.22 5.53
CA ALA A 114 0.57 14.91 4.61
C ALA A 114 1.30 15.81 3.60
N THR A 115 2.54 16.19 3.86
CA THR A 115 3.35 17.07 2.97
C THR A 115 4.19 16.30 1.97
N LEU A 116 4.22 14.97 2.04
CA LEU A 116 4.97 14.15 1.08
C LEU A 116 4.29 14.21 -0.31
N PRO A 117 5.07 14.40 -1.40
CA PRO A 117 4.52 14.53 -2.74
C PRO A 117 3.66 13.32 -3.15
N GLY A 118 2.45 13.57 -3.61
CA GLY A 118 1.54 12.53 -4.09
C GLY A 118 0.90 11.65 -3.01
N VAL A 119 1.07 11.97 -1.74
CA VAL A 119 0.32 11.31 -0.66
C VAL A 119 -1.15 11.68 -0.75
N PHE A 120 -2.01 10.67 -0.60
CA PHE A 120 -3.44 10.83 -0.43
C PHE A 120 -3.87 10.14 0.88
N ALA A 121 -4.03 10.94 1.93
CA ALA A 121 -4.29 10.44 3.29
C ALA A 121 -5.79 10.20 3.54
N SER A 122 -6.40 9.31 2.74
CA SER A 122 -7.77 8.83 2.91
C SER A 122 -7.85 7.37 2.49
N PRO A 123 -8.46 6.46 3.27
CA PRO A 123 -8.60 5.06 2.91
C PRO A 123 -9.36 4.85 1.60
N GLY A 124 -9.13 3.71 0.94
CA GLY A 124 -9.75 3.36 -0.35
C GLY A 124 -8.76 3.26 -1.52
N GLY A 125 -7.47 3.60 -1.28
CA GLY A 125 -6.39 3.29 -2.22
C GLY A 125 -5.65 2.02 -1.79
N MET A 126 -5.48 1.06 -2.71
CA MET A 126 -4.82 -0.23 -2.45
C MET A 126 -3.81 -0.55 -3.56
N PRO A 127 -2.61 -1.06 -3.24
CA PRO A 127 -1.72 -1.58 -4.26
C PRO A 127 -2.30 -2.87 -4.85
N ILE A 128 -2.15 -3.04 -6.16
CA ILE A 128 -2.48 -4.29 -6.86
C ILE A 128 -1.27 -5.20 -6.74
N MET A 129 -1.45 -6.36 -6.13
CA MET A 129 -0.39 -7.32 -5.87
C MET A 129 -0.53 -8.55 -6.77
N VAL A 130 0.57 -8.93 -7.44
CA VAL A 130 0.69 -10.21 -8.17
C VAL A 130 2.04 -10.83 -7.78
N ASP A 131 2.03 -12.07 -7.32
CA ASP A 131 3.23 -12.81 -6.90
C ASP A 131 4.12 -12.02 -5.91
N GLY A 132 3.49 -11.32 -4.96
CA GLY A 132 4.18 -10.51 -3.95
C GLY A 132 4.76 -9.19 -4.47
N LYS A 133 4.51 -8.82 -5.74
CA LYS A 133 5.01 -7.59 -6.36
C LYS A 133 3.87 -6.63 -6.67
N VAL A 134 4.14 -5.33 -6.59
CA VAL A 134 3.18 -4.28 -6.95
C VAL A 134 3.14 -4.13 -8.46
N THR A 135 1.97 -4.32 -9.05
CA THR A 135 1.74 -4.19 -10.50
C THR A 135 0.95 -2.94 -10.87
N GLY A 136 0.50 -2.20 -9.87
CA GLY A 136 -0.26 -0.97 -10.02
C GLY A 136 -0.97 -0.58 -8.73
N GLY A 137 -1.97 0.27 -8.83
CA GLY A 137 -2.81 0.67 -7.72
C GLY A 137 -4.26 0.86 -8.13
N VAL A 138 -5.16 0.64 -7.21
CA VAL A 138 -6.57 0.95 -7.35
C VAL A 138 -6.98 2.00 -6.33
N GLY A 139 -7.89 2.89 -6.70
CA GLY A 139 -8.49 3.86 -5.82
C GLY A 139 -9.99 3.90 -5.99
N VAL A 140 -10.70 3.92 -4.88
CA VAL A 140 -12.16 4.00 -4.80
C VAL A 140 -12.56 5.25 -4.04
N SER A 141 -13.57 5.95 -4.52
CA SER A 141 -14.12 7.12 -3.86
C SER A 141 -15.59 7.32 -4.18
N GLY A 142 -16.39 7.63 -3.16
CA GLY A 142 -17.82 7.90 -3.34
C GLY A 142 -18.58 7.92 -2.02
N VAL A 143 -18.05 7.23 -1.02
CA VAL A 143 -18.67 7.07 0.29
C VAL A 143 -17.67 7.38 1.40
N THR A 144 -17.75 6.77 2.57
CA THR A 144 -16.71 6.93 3.60
C THR A 144 -15.43 6.21 3.20
N GLY A 145 -14.28 6.66 3.71
CA GLY A 145 -13.00 6.02 3.41
C GLY A 145 -12.97 4.52 3.76
N ASP A 146 -13.64 4.11 4.84
CA ASP A 146 -13.73 2.71 5.24
C ASP A 146 -14.56 1.88 4.24
N GLN A 147 -15.66 2.43 3.75
CA GLN A 147 -16.50 1.79 2.73
C GLN A 147 -15.79 1.75 1.37
N ASP A 148 -15.10 2.82 0.98
CA ASP A 148 -14.26 2.86 -0.21
C ASP A 148 -13.20 1.75 -0.18
N GLU A 149 -12.53 1.57 0.98
CA GLU A 149 -11.53 0.51 1.16
C GLU A 149 -12.14 -0.89 1.17
N GLN A 150 -13.34 -1.07 1.74
CA GLN A 150 -14.07 -2.34 1.66
C GLN A 150 -14.29 -2.76 0.21
N CYS A 151 -14.80 -1.85 -0.62
CA CYS A 151 -14.98 -2.11 -2.05
C CYS A 151 -13.66 -2.43 -2.75
N ALA A 152 -12.60 -1.67 -2.46
CA ALA A 152 -11.27 -1.88 -3.04
C ALA A 152 -10.73 -3.28 -2.73
N LYS A 153 -10.84 -3.73 -1.48
CA LYS A 153 -10.43 -5.07 -1.03
C LYS A 153 -11.20 -6.17 -1.76
N ALA A 154 -12.52 -6.05 -1.87
CA ALA A 154 -13.36 -7.04 -2.54
C ALA A 154 -12.96 -7.23 -4.01
N GLY A 155 -12.68 -6.16 -4.75
CA GLY A 155 -12.23 -6.25 -6.14
C GLY A 155 -10.82 -6.84 -6.31
N LEU A 156 -10.01 -6.79 -5.26
CA LEU A 156 -8.67 -7.40 -5.25
C LEU A 156 -8.68 -8.84 -4.71
N GLY A 157 -9.82 -9.34 -4.22
CA GLY A 157 -9.92 -10.68 -3.65
C GLY A 157 -9.26 -10.83 -2.28
N SER A 158 -9.21 -9.76 -1.49
CA SER A 158 -8.53 -9.70 -0.18
C SER A 158 -9.44 -9.24 0.95
#